data_396efe02811bcd657aa687028b01544f
#
_entry.id   396efe02811bcd657aa687028b01544f
#
_cell.length_a   1.000
_cell.length_b   1.000
_cell.length_c   1.000
_cell.angle_alpha   90.00
_cell.angle_beta   90.00
_cell.angle_gamma   90.00
#
_symmetry.space_group_name_H-M   'P 1'
#
loop_
_entity.id
_entity.type
_entity.pdbx_description
1 polymer ?
#
loop_
_entity_poly.entity_id
_entity_poly.type
_entity_poly.pdbx_seq_one_letter_code
_entity_poly.pdbx_strand_id
1 'polypeptide(L)'
;MEIQYSLKKKIKKSSIFVIEASSYQLEYSKFFKTKHGVILNITPDHIERHGTLKNYINAKFNLIKNQSKGTFSFLNFDDKNIRRKIISNKYKSKIIKIRTKMVNDISLKIKNEYFKTDGNYENLLMIIEIVKKLKLNIQKSINTLNEFKGLKYRQQIIFCLIFLSS
;
A
#
# COMPACT_ATOMS: atom_id res chain seq x y z
N MET A 1 -4.52 18.41 11.52
CA MET A 1 -5.03 17.08 11.13
C MET A 1 -4.97 16.21 12.36
N GLU A 2 -6.08 16.07 13.06
CA GLU A 2 -6.18 15.17 14.23
C GLU A 2 -6.26 13.73 13.73
N ILE A 3 -5.22 12.97 13.99
CA ILE A 3 -5.27 11.53 13.87
C ILE A 3 -5.96 11.05 15.16
N GLN A 4 -7.28 10.83 15.11
CA GLN A 4 -8.01 10.23 16.22
C GLN A 4 -7.59 8.77 16.36
N TYR A 5 -6.60 8.53 17.21
CA TYR A 5 -6.28 7.20 17.66
C TYR A 5 -6.94 6.94 19.02
N SER A 6 -7.92 6.06 19.03
CA SER A 6 -8.28 5.35 20.25
C SER A 6 -7.17 4.33 20.57
N LEU A 7 -5.99 4.80 20.96
CA LEU A 7 -4.91 3.94 21.41
C LEU A 7 -5.16 3.50 22.85
N LYS A 8 -6.10 2.57 23.04
CA LYS A 8 -6.32 1.89 24.33
C LYS A 8 -5.16 0.95 24.73
N LYS A 9 -4.17 0.73 23.86
CA LYS A 9 -3.01 -0.13 24.13
C LYS A 9 -1.72 0.68 24.17
N LYS A 10 -0.83 0.41 25.13
CA LYS A 10 0.52 0.99 25.18
C LYS A 10 1.28 0.68 23.88
N ILE A 11 1.79 1.72 23.24
CA ILE A 11 2.68 1.60 22.07
C ILE A 11 3.96 0.93 22.53
N LYS A 12 4.36 -0.13 21.85
CA LYS A 12 5.63 -0.84 22.09
C LYS A 12 6.60 -0.53 20.95
N LYS A 13 7.89 -0.71 21.18
CA LYS A 13 8.93 -0.58 20.15
C LYS A 13 8.70 -1.49 18.92
N SER A 14 7.97 -2.60 19.10
CA SER A 14 7.56 -3.54 18.05
C SER A 14 6.20 -3.21 17.43
N SER A 15 5.55 -2.10 17.80
CA SER A 15 4.25 -1.73 17.24
C SER A 15 4.37 -1.36 15.78
N ILE A 16 3.43 -1.84 14.97
CA ILE A 16 3.32 -1.53 13.54
C ILE A 16 2.14 -0.61 13.36
N PHE A 17 2.37 0.53 12.74
CA PHE A 17 1.33 1.49 12.38
C PHE A 17 1.01 1.35 10.89
N VAL A 18 -0.26 1.19 10.59
CA VAL A 18 -0.78 1.19 9.22
C VAL A 18 -1.50 2.50 9.02
N ILE A 19 -1.01 3.32 8.10
CA ILE A 19 -1.56 4.66 7.85
C ILE A 19 -2.00 4.75 6.39
N GLU A 20 -3.26 5.11 6.18
CA GLU A 20 -3.76 5.52 4.87
C GLU A 20 -3.45 7.01 4.69
N ALA A 21 -2.78 7.35 3.60
CA ALA A 21 -2.44 8.73 3.28
C ALA A 21 -3.00 9.14 1.93
N SER A 22 -3.74 10.25 1.89
CA SER A 22 -4.22 10.84 0.66
C SER A 22 -3.08 11.51 -0.14
N SER A 23 -3.30 11.75 -1.43
CA SER A 23 -2.34 12.49 -2.26
C SER A 23 -2.06 13.89 -1.72
N TYR A 24 -3.04 14.53 -1.10
CA TYR A 24 -2.90 15.84 -0.45
C TYR A 24 -1.94 15.81 0.74
N GLN A 25 -2.10 14.79 1.61
CA GLN A 25 -1.22 14.61 2.75
C GLN A 25 0.21 14.33 2.30
N LEU A 26 0.39 13.51 1.27
CA LEU A 26 1.70 13.17 0.73
C LEU A 26 2.37 14.35 0.02
N GLU A 27 1.60 15.25 -0.59
CA GLU A 27 2.11 16.47 -1.23
C GLU A 27 2.86 17.36 -0.24
N TYR A 28 2.30 17.53 0.96
CA TYR A 28 2.87 18.40 2.01
C TYR A 28 3.79 17.67 2.99
N SER A 29 3.93 16.35 2.87
CA SER A 29 4.67 15.50 3.82
C SER A 29 6.17 15.46 3.53
N LYS A 30 6.88 16.58 3.66
CA LYS A 30 8.32 16.68 3.35
C LYS A 30 9.21 15.77 4.21
N PHE A 31 8.85 15.58 5.48
CA PHE A 31 9.64 14.83 6.46
C PHE A 31 9.11 13.44 6.75
N PHE A 32 7.99 13.08 6.16
CA PHE A 32 7.36 11.80 6.40
C PHE A 32 8.17 10.68 5.71
N LYS A 33 8.71 9.77 6.50
CA LYS A 33 9.48 8.62 6.03
C LYS A 33 8.83 7.34 6.51
N THR A 34 8.69 6.39 5.61
CA THR A 34 8.08 5.09 5.89
C THR A 34 9.08 3.98 5.73
N LYS A 35 8.98 2.94 6.56
CA LYS A 35 9.76 1.72 6.38
C LYS A 35 9.25 0.90 5.20
N HIS A 36 7.93 0.93 4.99
CA HIS A 36 7.24 0.25 3.90
C HIS A 36 6.26 1.22 3.26
N GLY A 37 6.34 1.42 1.97
CA GLY A 37 5.39 2.22 1.18
C GLY A 37 4.58 1.30 0.27
N VAL A 38 3.30 1.60 0.09
CA VAL A 38 2.40 0.84 -0.79
C VAL A 38 1.66 1.80 -1.70
N ILE A 39 1.68 1.56 -3.02
CA ILE A 39 0.83 2.26 -3.98
C ILE A 39 0.08 1.19 -4.79
N LEU A 40 -1.24 1.12 -4.58
CA LEU A 40 -2.11 0.11 -5.19
C LEU A 40 -2.41 0.45 -6.64
N ASN A 41 -2.85 1.69 -6.89
CA ASN A 41 -3.16 2.17 -8.24
C ASN A 41 -3.04 3.70 -8.31
N ILE A 42 -3.00 4.21 -9.53
CA ILE A 42 -3.07 5.62 -9.85
C ILE A 42 -4.13 5.84 -10.93
N THR A 43 -5.38 5.89 -10.49
CA THR A 43 -6.49 6.34 -11.32
C THR A 43 -6.59 7.86 -11.25
N PRO A 44 -6.82 8.58 -12.37
CA PRO A 44 -7.02 10.02 -12.34
C PRO A 44 -8.14 10.40 -11.36
N ASP A 45 -7.77 11.17 -10.36
CA ASP A 45 -8.67 11.66 -9.32
C ASP A 45 -8.12 12.99 -8.79
N HIS A 46 -8.99 13.87 -8.30
CA HIS A 46 -8.59 15.17 -7.73
C HIS A 46 -7.70 16.02 -8.64
N ILE A 47 -7.88 15.91 -9.98
CA ILE A 47 -7.04 16.63 -10.96
C ILE A 47 -7.25 18.13 -10.86
N GLU A 48 -8.49 18.58 -10.55
CA GLU A 48 -8.82 19.99 -10.34
C GLU A 48 -7.92 20.66 -9.28
N ARG A 49 -7.50 19.92 -8.26
CA ARG A 49 -6.64 20.42 -7.19
C ARG A 49 -5.15 20.29 -7.50
N HIS A 50 -4.74 19.18 -8.08
CA HIS A 50 -3.32 18.97 -8.44
C HIS A 50 -2.92 19.68 -9.74
N GLY A 51 -3.90 20.22 -10.47
CA GLY A 51 -3.75 20.87 -11.77
C GLY A 51 -3.49 19.89 -12.91
N THR A 52 -2.69 18.84 -12.72
CA THR A 52 -2.36 17.85 -13.74
C THR A 52 -2.22 16.45 -13.16
N LEU A 53 -2.48 15.43 -14.01
CA LEU A 53 -2.22 14.04 -13.65
C LEU A 53 -0.74 13.81 -13.24
N LYS A 54 0.19 14.51 -13.86
CA LYS A 54 1.62 14.44 -13.53
C LYS A 54 1.89 14.89 -12.09
N ASN A 55 1.27 15.99 -11.66
CA ASN A 55 1.41 16.49 -10.29
C ASN A 55 0.77 15.53 -9.29
N TYR A 56 -0.41 14.99 -9.58
CA TYR A 56 -1.07 13.98 -8.76
C TYR A 56 -0.20 12.73 -8.57
N ILE A 57 0.39 12.21 -9.66
CA ILE A 57 1.35 11.09 -9.61
C ILE A 57 2.55 11.46 -8.73
N ASN A 58 3.11 12.66 -8.92
CA ASN A 58 4.26 13.11 -8.14
C ASN A 58 3.94 13.20 -6.65
N ALA A 59 2.77 13.73 -6.29
CA ALA A 59 2.31 13.79 -4.90
C ALA A 59 2.24 12.39 -4.26
N LYS A 60 1.60 11.43 -4.91
CA LYS A 60 1.57 10.03 -4.43
C LYS A 60 2.97 9.43 -4.30
N PHE A 61 3.85 9.71 -5.23
CA PHE A 61 5.22 9.17 -5.24
C PHE A 61 6.16 9.82 -4.22
N ASN A 62 5.76 10.92 -3.55
CA ASN A 62 6.51 11.46 -2.41
C ASN A 62 6.65 10.42 -1.29
N LEU A 63 5.67 9.52 -1.13
CA LEU A 63 5.74 8.38 -0.22
C LEU A 63 7.04 7.57 -0.40
N ILE A 64 7.41 7.31 -1.65
CA ILE A 64 8.57 6.47 -2.00
C ILE A 64 9.84 7.31 -2.13
N LYS A 65 9.73 8.51 -2.67
CA LYS A 65 10.83 9.44 -2.84
C LYS A 65 11.53 9.75 -1.51
N ASN A 66 10.76 9.87 -0.44
CA ASN A 66 11.26 10.19 0.89
C ASN A 66 11.81 8.98 1.64
N GLN A 67 11.68 7.78 1.12
CA GLN A 67 12.21 6.57 1.75
C GLN A 67 13.74 6.52 1.69
N SER A 68 14.32 5.81 2.68
CA SER A 68 15.77 5.60 2.80
C SER A 68 16.20 4.23 2.24
N LYS A 69 17.50 3.98 2.13
CA LYS A 69 18.04 2.64 1.88
C LYS A 69 17.59 1.67 2.98
N GLY A 70 17.38 0.40 2.62
CA GLY A 70 16.90 -0.63 3.56
C GLY A 70 15.39 -0.68 3.76
N THR A 71 14.64 0.22 3.13
CA THR A 71 13.17 0.23 3.12
C THR A 71 12.59 -0.45 1.88
N PHE A 72 11.29 -0.71 1.87
CA PHE A 72 10.62 -1.42 0.77
C PHE A 72 9.42 -0.63 0.24
N SER A 73 9.23 -0.69 -1.08
CA SER A 73 8.05 -0.12 -1.76
C SER A 73 7.35 -1.21 -2.54
N PHE A 74 6.10 -1.48 -2.20
CA PHE A 74 5.24 -2.45 -2.85
C PHE A 74 4.37 -1.73 -3.87
N LEU A 75 4.49 -2.08 -5.14
CA LEU A 75 3.88 -1.32 -6.21
C LEU A 75 3.16 -2.23 -7.20
N ASN A 76 1.92 -1.89 -7.52
CA ASN A 76 1.20 -2.54 -8.61
C ASN A 76 1.85 -2.18 -9.95
N PHE A 77 2.53 -3.17 -10.53
CA PHE A 77 3.28 -2.96 -11.78
C PHE A 77 2.42 -3.19 -13.03
N ASP A 78 1.15 -3.58 -12.87
CA ASP A 78 0.17 -3.60 -13.95
C ASP A 78 -0.40 -2.19 -14.20
N ASP A 79 -0.40 -1.30 -13.19
CA ASP A 79 -0.73 0.11 -13.38
C ASP A 79 0.31 0.81 -14.27
N LYS A 80 -0.17 1.37 -15.40
CA LYS A 80 0.69 2.04 -16.39
C LYS A 80 1.40 3.29 -15.85
N ASN A 81 0.75 4.04 -14.95
CA ASN A 81 1.31 5.26 -14.39
C ASN A 81 2.41 4.94 -13.38
N ILE A 82 2.19 3.93 -12.52
CA ILE A 82 3.19 3.42 -11.60
C ILE A 82 4.38 2.88 -12.37
N ARG A 83 4.16 2.02 -13.37
CA ARG A 83 5.22 1.42 -14.16
C ARG A 83 6.08 2.47 -14.86
N ARG A 84 5.46 3.44 -15.54
CA ARG A 84 6.19 4.54 -16.20
C ARG A 84 7.04 5.33 -15.20
N LYS A 85 6.47 5.66 -14.04
CA LYS A 85 7.15 6.45 -13.02
C LYS A 85 8.35 5.73 -12.42
N ILE A 86 8.26 4.41 -12.23
CA ILE A 86 9.36 3.59 -11.73
C ILE A 86 10.48 3.44 -12.74
N ILE A 87 10.16 3.26 -14.02
CA ILE A 87 11.18 3.11 -15.08
C ILE A 87 11.97 4.41 -15.26
N SER A 88 11.30 5.56 -15.17
CA SER A 88 11.92 6.87 -15.40
C SER A 88 12.65 7.47 -14.20
N ASN A 89 12.68 6.80 -13.05
CA ASN A 89 13.27 7.36 -11.83
C ASN A 89 14.01 6.29 -11.02
N LYS A 90 15.01 6.74 -10.25
CA LYS A 90 15.73 5.91 -9.27
C LYS A 90 15.23 6.22 -7.87
N TYR A 91 15.01 5.18 -7.08
CA TYR A 91 14.55 5.27 -5.70
C TYR A 91 15.54 4.59 -4.75
N LYS A 92 15.63 5.07 -3.50
CA LYS A 92 16.51 4.51 -2.48
C LYS A 92 15.97 3.21 -1.89
N SER A 93 14.64 3.09 -1.82
CA SER A 93 13.96 1.89 -1.34
C SER A 93 14.05 0.75 -2.35
N LYS A 94 14.01 -0.49 -1.86
CA LYS A 94 13.89 -1.66 -2.72
C LYS A 94 12.46 -1.77 -3.24
N ILE A 95 12.30 -1.70 -4.57
CA ILE A 95 11.00 -1.82 -5.22
C ILE A 95 10.61 -3.29 -5.34
N ILE A 96 9.43 -3.62 -4.83
CA ILE A 96 8.77 -4.92 -5.00
C ILE A 96 7.62 -4.70 -6.00
N LYS A 97 7.81 -5.26 -7.19
CA LYS A 97 6.87 -5.15 -8.30
C LYS A 97 5.83 -6.25 -8.19
N ILE A 98 4.57 -5.91 -8.04
CA ILE A 98 3.47 -6.87 -7.93
C ILE A 98 2.66 -6.82 -9.21
N ARG A 99 2.28 -8.00 -9.73
CA ARG A 99 1.49 -8.18 -10.93
C ARG A 99 0.40 -9.23 -10.70
N THR A 100 -0.73 -9.07 -11.34
CA THR A 100 -1.86 -10.01 -11.27
C THR A 100 -1.51 -11.40 -11.78
N LYS A 101 -0.55 -11.50 -12.71
CA LYS A 101 -0.02 -12.78 -13.21
C LYS A 101 0.86 -13.54 -12.20
N MET A 102 1.18 -12.95 -11.07
CA MET A 102 1.96 -13.59 -9.99
C MET A 102 1.05 -14.50 -9.16
N VAL A 103 0.54 -15.56 -9.77
CA VAL A 103 -0.18 -16.60 -9.03
C VAL A 103 0.78 -17.22 -8.02
N ASN A 104 0.34 -17.34 -6.78
CA ASN A 104 1.11 -18.03 -5.75
C ASN A 104 0.21 -18.92 -4.89
N ASP A 105 0.81 -19.95 -4.29
CA ASP A 105 0.09 -20.95 -3.51
C ASP A 105 -0.73 -20.39 -2.35
N ILE A 106 -0.38 -19.19 -1.86
CA ILE A 106 -1.12 -18.54 -0.78
C ILE A 106 -2.43 -17.96 -1.35
N SER A 107 -2.40 -17.34 -2.54
CA SER A 107 -3.61 -16.77 -3.15
C SER A 107 -4.65 -17.86 -3.45
N LEU A 108 -4.21 -19.08 -3.82
CA LEU A 108 -5.09 -20.21 -4.08
C LEU A 108 -5.81 -20.73 -2.81
N LYS A 109 -5.27 -20.44 -1.63
CA LYS A 109 -5.87 -20.80 -0.33
C LYS A 109 -6.90 -19.79 0.16
N ILE A 110 -7.01 -18.65 -0.50
CA ILE A 110 -8.00 -17.61 -0.16
C ILE A 110 -9.28 -17.87 -0.94
N LYS A 111 -10.30 -18.34 -0.23
CA LYS A 111 -11.61 -18.72 -0.80
C LYS A 111 -12.66 -17.62 -0.69
N ASN A 112 -12.32 -16.50 -0.06
CA ASN A 112 -13.24 -15.40 0.17
C ASN A 112 -13.61 -14.70 -1.14
N GLU A 113 -14.91 -14.71 -1.48
CA GLU A 113 -15.48 -14.09 -2.69
C GLU A 113 -15.14 -12.61 -2.84
N TYR A 114 -14.95 -11.89 -1.72
CA TYR A 114 -14.53 -10.50 -1.73
C TYR A 114 -13.28 -10.24 -2.57
N PHE A 115 -12.34 -11.19 -2.59
CA PHE A 115 -11.07 -11.07 -3.31
C PHE A 115 -11.11 -11.60 -4.75
N LYS A 116 -12.27 -12.00 -5.26
CA LYS A 116 -12.39 -12.53 -6.63
C LYS A 116 -12.59 -11.46 -7.70
N THR A 117 -12.95 -10.23 -7.32
CA THR A 117 -13.00 -9.12 -8.27
C THR A 117 -11.59 -8.60 -8.58
N ASP A 118 -11.36 -8.11 -9.80
CA ASP A 118 -10.02 -7.71 -10.27
C ASP A 118 -9.29 -6.77 -9.30
N GLY A 119 -9.93 -5.67 -8.90
CA GLY A 119 -9.30 -4.71 -7.99
C GLY A 119 -9.02 -5.27 -6.60
N ASN A 120 -9.89 -6.12 -6.06
CA ASN A 120 -9.67 -6.74 -4.77
C ASN A 120 -8.64 -7.87 -4.85
N TYR A 121 -8.53 -8.55 -5.99
CA TYR A 121 -7.49 -9.54 -6.22
C TYR A 121 -6.10 -8.87 -6.28
N GLU A 122 -5.97 -7.74 -6.95
CA GLU A 122 -4.74 -6.94 -6.92
C GLU A 122 -4.35 -6.56 -5.48
N ASN A 123 -5.31 -6.13 -4.68
CA ASN A 123 -5.10 -5.83 -3.26
C ASN A 123 -4.68 -7.06 -2.47
N LEU A 124 -5.27 -8.22 -2.74
CA LEU A 124 -4.89 -9.50 -2.12
C LEU A 124 -3.42 -9.83 -2.39
N LEU A 125 -2.97 -9.75 -3.64
CA LEU A 125 -1.59 -10.01 -4.00
C LEU A 125 -0.63 -9.07 -3.28
N MET A 126 -1.01 -7.81 -3.15
CA MET A 126 -0.26 -6.80 -2.38
C MET A 126 -0.11 -7.22 -0.91
N ILE A 127 -1.22 -7.62 -0.27
CA ILE A 127 -1.23 -8.09 1.12
C ILE A 127 -0.32 -9.31 1.28
N ILE A 128 -0.39 -10.27 0.38
CA ILE A 128 0.42 -11.49 0.44
C ILE A 128 1.91 -11.17 0.39
N GLU A 129 2.33 -10.29 -0.51
CA GLU A 129 3.74 -9.91 -0.61
C GLU A 129 4.23 -9.14 0.63
N ILE A 130 3.38 -8.34 1.24
CA ILE A 130 3.66 -7.67 2.51
C ILE A 130 3.79 -8.70 3.64
N VAL A 131 2.86 -9.62 3.76
CA VAL A 131 2.87 -10.71 4.76
C VAL A 131 4.17 -11.51 4.68
N LYS A 132 4.57 -11.92 3.47
CA LYS A 132 5.84 -12.62 3.22
C LYS A 132 7.03 -11.77 3.64
N LYS A 133 7.05 -10.51 3.23
CA LYS A 133 8.18 -9.60 3.49
C LYS A 133 8.36 -9.31 4.96
N LEU A 134 7.28 -9.16 5.69
CA LEU A 134 7.27 -8.93 7.14
C LEU A 134 7.45 -10.22 7.94
N LYS A 135 7.53 -11.38 7.29
CA LYS A 135 7.61 -12.70 7.92
C LYS A 135 6.48 -12.93 8.93
N LEU A 136 5.27 -12.44 8.60
CA LEU A 136 4.09 -12.67 9.43
C LEU A 136 3.64 -14.15 9.33
N ASN A 137 2.83 -14.56 10.30
CA ASN A 137 2.27 -15.91 10.28
C ASN A 137 1.31 -16.09 9.11
N ILE A 138 1.73 -16.86 8.11
CA ILE A 138 1.00 -17.07 6.85
C ILE A 138 -0.36 -17.72 7.10
N GLN A 139 -0.43 -18.76 7.95
CA GLN A 139 -1.69 -19.45 8.23
C GLN A 139 -2.70 -18.53 8.91
N LYS A 140 -2.25 -17.74 9.89
CA LYS A 140 -3.11 -16.74 10.54
C LYS A 140 -3.60 -15.69 9.55
N SER A 141 -2.73 -15.27 8.62
CA SER A 141 -3.11 -14.30 7.57
C SER A 141 -4.15 -14.88 6.61
N ILE A 142 -4.00 -16.15 6.20
CA ILE A 142 -4.98 -16.87 5.36
C ILE A 142 -6.35 -16.92 6.07
N ASN A 143 -6.38 -17.31 7.33
CA ASN A 143 -7.62 -17.37 8.11
C ASN A 143 -8.30 -16.01 8.19
N THR A 144 -7.53 -14.96 8.54
CA THR A 144 -8.04 -13.58 8.62
C THR A 144 -8.61 -13.09 7.28
N LEU A 145 -7.95 -13.39 6.15
CA LEU A 145 -8.42 -13.01 4.83
C LEU A 145 -9.69 -13.78 4.42
N ASN A 146 -9.78 -15.06 4.79
CA ASN A 146 -10.99 -15.85 4.54
C ASN A 146 -12.21 -15.39 5.36
N GLU A 147 -11.98 -14.85 6.56
CA GLU A 147 -13.02 -14.31 7.44
C GLU A 147 -13.37 -12.84 7.17
N PHE A 148 -12.62 -12.17 6.29
CA PHE A 148 -12.80 -10.74 6.02
C PHE A 148 -14.13 -10.46 5.34
N LYS A 149 -14.95 -9.61 5.97
CA LYS A 149 -16.32 -9.28 5.51
C LYS A 149 -16.38 -8.05 4.59
N GLY A 150 -15.22 -7.51 4.16
CA GLY A 150 -15.17 -6.25 3.44
C GLY A 150 -15.33 -5.04 4.35
N LEU A 151 -15.23 -3.85 3.77
CA LEU A 151 -15.45 -2.59 4.47
C LEU A 151 -16.87 -2.10 4.16
N LYS A 152 -17.68 -1.85 5.19
CA LYS A 152 -18.98 -1.20 5.01
C LYS A 152 -18.80 0.12 4.25
N TYR A 153 -19.58 0.34 3.20
CA TYR A 153 -19.61 1.58 2.40
C TYR A 153 -18.38 1.90 1.55
N ARG A 154 -17.42 0.97 1.38
CA ARG A 154 -16.26 1.20 0.48
C ARG A 154 -16.06 -0.01 -0.44
N GLN A 155 -16.25 0.21 -1.75
CA GLN A 155 -15.89 -0.79 -2.78
C GLN A 155 -14.43 -0.69 -3.21
N GLN A 156 -13.73 0.39 -2.86
CA GLN A 156 -12.31 0.57 -3.17
C GLN A 156 -11.53 0.65 -1.87
N ILE A 157 -10.75 -0.39 -1.60
CA ILE A 157 -9.78 -0.36 -0.50
C ILE A 157 -8.53 0.32 -1.03
N ILE A 158 -8.33 1.58 -0.68
CA ILE A 158 -7.06 2.28 -0.86
C ILE A 158 -6.26 2.04 0.43
N PHE A 159 -5.39 1.04 0.45
CA PHE A 159 -4.47 0.85 1.57
C PHE A 159 -3.14 1.52 1.26
N CYS A 160 -2.73 2.44 2.10
CA CYS A 160 -1.34 2.84 2.23
C CYS A 160 -0.82 2.26 3.55
N LEU A 161 -0.05 1.18 3.48
CA LEU A 161 0.60 0.57 4.63
C LEU A 161 1.88 1.35 4.94
N ILE A 162 1.90 2.01 6.07
CA ILE A 162 3.04 2.79 6.54
C ILE A 162 3.49 2.23 7.88
N PHE A 163 4.71 1.73 7.91
CA PHE A 163 5.33 1.26 9.13
C PHE A 163 6.27 2.34 9.65
N LEU A 164 5.96 2.89 10.82
CA LEU A 164 6.86 3.74 11.56
C LEU A 164 7.65 2.85 12.51
N SER A 165 8.98 2.78 12.32
CA SER A 165 9.87 2.29 13.37
C SER A 165 10.27 3.48 14.23
N SER A 166 9.92 3.47 15.49
CA SER A 166 10.54 4.32 16.50
C SER A 166 12.02 3.95 16.67
#